data_b133f482c11901769437909b442f1b03
#
_entry.id   b133f482c11901769437909b442f1b03
#
_cell.length_a   1.000
_cell.length_b   1.000
_cell.length_c   1.000
_cell.angle_alpha   90.00
_cell.angle_beta   90.00
_cell.angle_gamma   90.00
#
_symmetry.space_group_name_H-M   'P 1'
#
loop_
_entity.id
_entity.type
_entity.pdbx_description
1 polymer ?
#
loop_
_entity_poly.entity_id
_entity_poly.type
_entity_poly.pdbx_seq_one_letter_code
_entity_poly.pdbx_strand_id
1 'polypeptide(L)'
;MNMQNIRNIAIIAHVDHGKTTLVDKMLLAGNLFRENQQTGELMLDNNELERERGITILSKNVSINYKNTKINIIDTPGHSDFGGEVERVLNMADGCILLVDAFEGPMPQTRFVLQKALEIGLKPIVVVNKVDKPNCRPEEVYEMVFDLMCDLNATEDQLDFPVVYGSAKNNWMGEDWKTPTGDICYLLDQILEHIPAPEQLEGTPQMLITSLDYSNYTGRIAVGRVHRGTLKEGMNITICHRDGSKEKTKIKELHTFTGMGRQKIQEVSSGDICAIVGLEHFEIGDTICDFENPEPLPTISIDEPTMSMLFTINDSPFFGKEGKYCTSRHINDRLEKELEKNLALRVAFQEGYTDRWVVSGRGVLHLSVLIETMRREGYELQVGQPQVIFKEIDGVKCEPIEELTINVPEQFSSKTIDMVTRRKGEMVSMETQGDRVNIEFNIPSRGIIGLRTNVLTASQGEAIMAHRYKEYQPYKGEISRRSNGVMIALESGTAFAYAINNLQDRGKFFIEPQDAVYAGQIVGEHIHENDLVVNVTKSKQLTNMRASGSDEKARIVPATIFSLEEALEYIREDEYVEVTPKSMRMRKIILDHTERKRANRD
;
A
#
# COMPACT_ATOMS: atom_id res chain seq x y z
N MET A 1 -0.64 38.62 19.58
CA MET A 1 -0.22 37.75 18.49
C MET A 1 -1.41 37.49 17.63
N ASN A 2 -1.36 37.74 16.32
CA ASN A 2 -2.48 37.47 15.43
C ASN A 2 -2.69 35.95 15.43
N MET A 3 -3.88 35.49 15.87
CA MET A 3 -4.28 34.11 15.76
C MET A 3 -4.23 33.74 14.28
N GLN A 4 -3.33 32.87 13.92
CA GLN A 4 -3.21 32.39 12.56
C GLN A 4 -4.43 31.49 12.31
N ASN A 5 -5.29 31.85 11.35
CA ASN A 5 -6.36 30.95 10.92
C ASN A 5 -5.72 29.67 10.36
N ILE A 6 -6.22 28.52 10.79
CA ILE A 6 -5.72 27.20 10.37
C ILE A 6 -6.86 26.45 9.71
N ARG A 7 -6.54 25.63 8.70
CA ARG A 7 -7.39 24.61 8.12
C ARG A 7 -6.59 23.31 7.99
N ASN A 8 -7.12 22.23 8.48
CA ASN A 8 -6.51 20.91 8.35
C ASN A 8 -7.34 20.07 7.40
N ILE A 9 -6.79 19.72 6.25
CA ILE A 9 -7.50 18.98 5.21
C ILE A 9 -6.78 17.68 4.87
N ALA A 10 -7.54 16.59 4.70
CA ALA A 10 -7.06 15.34 4.13
C ALA A 10 -7.44 15.25 2.66
N ILE A 11 -6.56 14.70 1.81
CA ILE A 11 -6.89 14.49 0.40
C ILE A 11 -7.11 13.00 0.14
N ILE A 12 -8.33 12.67 -0.28
CA ILE A 12 -8.81 11.33 -0.60
C ILE A 12 -8.92 11.24 -2.12
N ALA A 13 -8.23 10.28 -2.72
CA ALA A 13 -8.30 10.05 -4.17
C ALA A 13 -8.01 8.59 -4.51
N HIS A 14 -8.56 8.13 -5.63
CA HIS A 14 -8.11 6.90 -6.25
C HIS A 14 -6.75 7.10 -6.94
N VAL A 15 -6.05 5.98 -7.17
CA VAL A 15 -4.83 5.96 -7.99
C VAL A 15 -5.12 6.61 -9.34
N ASP A 16 -4.18 7.40 -9.85
CA ASP A 16 -4.28 8.13 -11.12
C ASP A 16 -5.38 9.20 -11.21
N HIS A 17 -6.19 9.48 -10.20
CA HIS A 17 -7.16 10.59 -10.22
C HIS A 17 -6.49 11.98 -10.19
N GLY A 18 -5.17 12.05 -9.98
CA GLY A 18 -4.39 13.28 -10.05
C GLY A 18 -4.12 13.95 -8.71
N LYS A 19 -4.11 13.18 -7.60
CA LYS A 19 -3.86 13.66 -6.24
C LYS A 19 -2.53 14.42 -6.14
N THR A 20 -1.42 13.79 -6.51
CA THR A 20 -0.08 14.40 -6.44
C THR A 20 -0.01 15.67 -7.28
N THR A 21 -0.58 15.65 -8.50
CA THR A 21 -0.64 16.84 -9.38
C THR A 21 -1.42 17.97 -8.74
N LEU A 22 -2.56 17.69 -8.08
CA LEU A 22 -3.35 18.71 -7.40
C LEU A 22 -2.58 19.34 -6.25
N VAL A 23 -1.96 18.51 -5.40
CA VAL A 23 -1.19 19.01 -4.24
C VAL A 23 0.02 19.84 -4.69
N ASP A 24 0.72 19.41 -5.74
CA ASP A 24 1.81 20.21 -6.34
C ASP A 24 1.33 21.58 -6.81
N LYS A 25 0.13 21.66 -7.43
CA LYS A 25 -0.46 22.95 -7.83
C LYS A 25 -0.88 23.80 -6.63
N MET A 26 -1.41 23.19 -5.57
CA MET A 26 -1.73 23.91 -4.32
C MET A 26 -0.46 24.48 -3.66
N LEU A 27 0.64 23.73 -3.66
CA LEU A 27 1.95 24.20 -3.17
C LEU A 27 2.47 25.40 -3.98
N LEU A 28 2.30 25.38 -5.30
CA LEU A 28 2.67 26.48 -6.18
C LEU A 28 1.81 27.73 -5.91
N ALA A 29 0.50 27.58 -5.74
CA ALA A 29 -0.42 28.68 -5.45
C ALA A 29 -0.15 29.33 -4.08
N GLY A 30 0.41 28.58 -3.12
CA GLY A 30 0.82 29.10 -1.81
C GLY A 30 2.10 29.97 -1.82
N ASN A 31 2.63 30.36 -2.98
CA ASN A 31 3.84 31.19 -3.15
C ASN A 31 5.10 30.66 -2.42
N LEU A 32 5.24 29.36 -2.25
CA LEU A 32 6.36 28.74 -1.55
C LEU A 32 7.63 28.63 -2.40
N PHE A 33 7.52 28.77 -3.71
CA PHE A 33 8.63 28.69 -4.65
C PHE A 33 8.93 30.05 -5.26
N ARG A 34 10.23 30.39 -5.38
CA ARG A 34 10.66 31.57 -6.13
C ARG A 34 10.43 31.32 -7.63
N GLU A 35 10.03 32.35 -8.38
CA GLU A 35 9.68 32.28 -9.82
C GLU A 35 10.74 31.59 -10.73
N ASN A 36 11.97 31.40 -10.26
CA ASN A 36 13.08 30.82 -11.02
C ASN A 36 13.51 29.41 -10.55
N GLN A 37 12.78 28.77 -9.64
CA GLN A 37 13.09 27.39 -9.23
C GLN A 37 12.42 26.44 -10.24
N GLN A 38 13.23 25.73 -11.05
CA GLN A 38 12.73 24.60 -11.85
C GLN A 38 12.27 23.51 -10.86
N THR A 39 10.98 23.47 -10.59
CA THR A 39 10.37 22.42 -9.80
C THR A 39 10.13 21.21 -10.73
N GLY A 40 10.75 20.09 -10.43
CA GLY A 40 10.46 18.83 -11.13
C GLY A 40 8.98 18.46 -10.97
N GLU A 41 8.44 17.75 -11.94
CA GLU A 41 7.10 17.15 -11.83
C GLU A 41 7.09 16.10 -10.69
N LEU A 42 5.99 16.03 -9.94
CA LEU A 42 5.74 15.09 -8.83
C LEU A 42 6.66 15.29 -7.60
N MET A 43 6.62 16.48 -7.02
CA MET A 43 7.44 16.86 -5.87
C MET A 43 7.12 16.05 -4.59
N LEU A 44 5.89 15.62 -4.41
CA LEU A 44 5.46 14.84 -3.24
C LEU A 44 5.96 13.40 -3.27
N ASP A 45 6.01 12.76 -4.43
CA ASP A 45 6.39 11.35 -4.53
C ASP A 45 7.91 11.20 -4.52
N ASN A 46 8.54 11.41 -3.37
CA ASN A 46 9.99 11.25 -3.20
C ASN A 46 10.44 9.77 -3.13
N ASN A 47 9.52 8.83 -2.94
CA ASN A 47 9.80 7.42 -2.90
C ASN A 47 9.69 6.81 -4.32
N GLU A 48 10.75 6.15 -4.78
CA GLU A 48 10.77 5.49 -6.09
C GLU A 48 9.64 4.47 -6.23
N LEU A 49 9.30 3.74 -5.16
CA LEU A 49 8.22 2.76 -5.14
C LEU A 49 6.84 3.39 -5.34
N GLU A 50 6.60 4.56 -4.73
CA GLU A 50 5.36 5.30 -4.91
C GLU A 50 5.19 5.75 -6.37
N ARG A 51 6.28 6.26 -6.98
CA ARG A 51 6.28 6.67 -8.40
C ARG A 51 6.05 5.52 -9.36
N GLU A 52 6.74 4.38 -9.15
CA GLU A 52 6.61 3.21 -10.01
C GLU A 52 5.23 2.57 -9.94
N ARG A 53 4.61 2.59 -8.76
CA ARG A 53 3.30 1.97 -8.52
C ARG A 53 2.13 2.93 -8.69
N GLY A 54 2.40 4.23 -8.76
CA GLY A 54 1.38 5.27 -8.83
C GLY A 54 0.51 5.38 -7.58
N ILE A 55 0.97 4.87 -6.42
CA ILE A 55 0.21 4.87 -5.16
C ILE A 55 0.97 5.61 -4.06
N THR A 56 0.25 6.29 -3.18
CA THR A 56 0.80 6.81 -1.93
C THR A 56 0.90 5.68 -0.92
N ILE A 57 2.09 5.43 -0.41
CA ILE A 57 2.37 4.38 0.59
C ILE A 57 2.41 5.00 1.99
N LEU A 58 3.13 6.12 2.13
CA LEU A 58 3.29 6.84 3.39
C LEU A 58 2.57 8.19 3.34
N SER A 59 1.83 8.51 4.39
CA SER A 59 1.21 9.82 4.55
C SER A 59 2.27 10.91 4.67
N LYS A 60 2.01 12.06 4.06
CA LYS A 60 2.88 13.24 4.12
C LYS A 60 2.09 14.45 4.57
N ASN A 61 2.72 15.26 5.40
CA ASN A 61 2.15 16.52 5.86
C ASN A 61 2.87 17.68 5.15
N VAL A 62 2.10 18.49 4.47
CA VAL A 62 2.58 19.72 3.84
C VAL A 62 1.70 20.89 4.26
N SER A 63 2.17 22.12 4.18
CA SER A 63 1.34 23.27 4.48
C SER A 63 1.60 24.43 3.54
N ILE A 64 0.55 25.19 3.27
CA ILE A 64 0.58 26.41 2.45
C ILE A 64 -0.02 27.58 3.23
N ASN A 65 0.37 28.79 2.87
CA ASN A 65 -0.26 30.00 3.38
C ASN A 65 -1.08 30.66 2.26
N TYR A 66 -2.38 30.81 2.48
CA TYR A 66 -3.28 31.44 1.54
C TYR A 66 -4.21 32.43 2.27
N LYS A 67 -4.27 33.66 1.81
CA LYS A 67 -5.10 34.75 2.41
C LYS A 67 -4.99 34.83 3.95
N ASN A 68 -3.77 34.82 4.49
CA ASN A 68 -3.47 34.81 5.94
C ASN A 68 -3.98 33.61 6.73
N THR A 69 -4.32 32.54 6.05
CA THR A 69 -4.70 31.25 6.64
C THR A 69 -3.65 30.20 6.30
N LYS A 70 -3.22 29.45 7.31
CA LYS A 70 -2.37 28.28 7.14
C LYS A 70 -3.25 27.09 6.79
N ILE A 71 -3.04 26.46 5.65
CA ILE A 71 -3.74 25.24 5.24
C ILE A 71 -2.74 24.08 5.36
N ASN A 72 -2.96 23.21 6.32
CA ASN A 72 -2.25 21.96 6.45
C ASN A 72 -2.93 20.92 5.55
N ILE A 73 -2.15 20.31 4.67
CA ILE A 73 -2.60 19.30 3.72
C ILE A 73 -2.00 17.98 4.13
N ILE A 74 -2.86 17.00 4.38
CA ILE A 74 -2.49 15.67 4.80
C ILE A 74 -2.73 14.73 3.62
N ASP A 75 -1.64 14.24 3.03
CA ASP A 75 -1.70 13.27 1.93
C ASP A 75 -1.99 11.88 2.49
N THR A 76 -3.11 11.27 2.08
CA THR A 76 -3.56 9.98 2.61
C THR A 76 -3.28 8.83 1.63
N PRO A 77 -2.84 7.65 2.11
CA PRO A 77 -2.80 6.45 1.29
C PRO A 77 -4.20 6.07 0.80
N GLY A 78 -4.30 5.62 -0.46
CA GLY A 78 -5.58 5.22 -1.07
C GLY A 78 -5.91 3.73 -0.93
N HIS A 79 -4.94 2.88 -0.57
CA HIS A 79 -5.11 1.44 -0.57
C HIS A 79 -5.51 0.89 0.81
N SER A 80 -6.44 -0.08 0.84
CA SER A 80 -6.97 -0.70 2.08
C SER A 80 -5.89 -1.35 2.95
N ASP A 81 -4.81 -1.87 2.36
CA ASP A 81 -3.69 -2.47 3.11
C ASP A 81 -2.98 -1.46 4.02
N PHE A 82 -3.13 -0.16 3.75
CA PHE A 82 -2.61 0.95 4.56
C PHE A 82 -3.68 1.60 5.44
N GLY A 83 -4.84 0.97 5.62
CA GLY A 83 -5.99 1.51 6.35
C GLY A 83 -5.66 2.02 7.77
N GLY A 84 -4.72 1.38 8.49
CA GLY A 84 -4.27 1.88 9.80
C GLY A 84 -3.55 3.21 9.76
N GLU A 85 -2.88 3.53 8.66
CA GLU A 85 -2.32 4.88 8.47
C GLU A 85 -3.43 5.88 8.14
N VAL A 86 -4.37 5.48 7.29
CA VAL A 86 -5.51 6.32 6.92
C VAL A 86 -6.28 6.78 8.15
N GLU A 87 -6.71 5.86 9.02
CA GLU A 87 -7.48 6.19 10.23
C GLU A 87 -6.73 7.16 11.15
N ARG A 88 -5.43 6.95 11.35
CA ARG A 88 -4.60 7.83 12.19
C ARG A 88 -4.47 9.24 11.63
N VAL A 89 -4.25 9.31 10.33
CA VAL A 89 -3.96 10.56 9.64
C VAL A 89 -5.21 11.40 9.48
N LEU A 90 -6.37 10.78 9.21
CA LEU A 90 -7.66 11.46 9.13
C LEU A 90 -8.04 12.14 10.45
N ASN A 91 -7.64 11.59 11.61
CA ASN A 91 -7.88 12.22 12.92
C ASN A 91 -7.16 13.58 13.12
N MET A 92 -6.21 13.94 12.24
CA MET A 92 -5.58 15.26 12.26
C MET A 92 -6.34 16.31 11.44
N ALA A 93 -7.29 15.87 10.58
CA ALA A 93 -8.03 16.75 9.68
C ALA A 93 -9.33 17.26 10.30
N ASP A 94 -9.82 18.39 9.77
CA ASP A 94 -11.13 18.98 10.07
C ASP A 94 -12.10 18.84 8.89
N GLY A 95 -11.56 18.54 7.70
CA GLY A 95 -12.32 18.23 6.49
C GLY A 95 -11.51 17.45 5.49
N CYS A 96 -12.14 17.02 4.41
CA CYS A 96 -11.47 16.24 3.37
C CYS A 96 -11.82 16.74 1.96
N ILE A 97 -10.86 16.60 1.05
CA ILE A 97 -11.07 16.77 -0.39
C ILE A 97 -11.23 15.38 -0.98
N LEU A 98 -12.39 15.10 -1.58
CA LEU A 98 -12.62 13.92 -2.38
C LEU A 98 -12.33 14.25 -3.84
N LEU A 99 -11.19 13.76 -4.35
CA LEU A 99 -10.76 13.97 -5.74
C LEU A 99 -11.22 12.82 -6.61
N VAL A 100 -12.02 13.11 -7.63
CA VAL A 100 -12.60 12.13 -8.54
C VAL A 100 -12.28 12.48 -9.99
N ASP A 101 -11.96 11.48 -10.82
CA ASP A 101 -11.79 11.66 -12.27
C ASP A 101 -13.14 11.87 -12.93
N ALA A 102 -13.25 12.91 -13.78
CA ALA A 102 -14.49 13.27 -14.47
C ALA A 102 -15.03 12.21 -15.46
N PHE A 103 -14.22 11.21 -15.82
CA PHE A 103 -14.62 10.10 -16.67
C PHE A 103 -14.91 8.82 -15.88
N GLU A 104 -14.02 8.47 -14.95
CA GLU A 104 -14.11 7.21 -14.21
C GLU A 104 -15.14 7.25 -13.09
N GLY A 105 -15.29 8.41 -12.44
CA GLY A 105 -16.17 8.55 -11.27
C GLY A 105 -15.53 8.01 -9.97
N PRO A 106 -16.32 7.86 -8.89
CA PRO A 106 -15.83 7.33 -7.62
C PRO A 106 -15.50 5.84 -7.74
N MET A 107 -14.27 5.48 -7.39
CA MET A 107 -13.75 4.12 -7.49
C MET A 107 -13.88 3.35 -6.15
N PRO A 108 -13.96 2.00 -6.18
CA PRO A 108 -14.17 1.20 -4.97
C PRO A 108 -13.15 1.43 -3.85
N GLN A 109 -11.88 1.69 -4.16
CA GLN A 109 -10.85 1.97 -3.16
C GLN A 109 -11.12 3.27 -2.39
N THR A 110 -11.68 4.27 -3.07
CA THR A 110 -12.02 5.56 -2.48
C THR A 110 -13.13 5.42 -1.44
N ARG A 111 -14.04 4.46 -1.63
CA ARG A 111 -15.18 4.17 -0.72
C ARG A 111 -14.72 3.94 0.72
N PHE A 112 -13.65 3.15 0.93
CA PHE A 112 -13.14 2.86 2.28
C PHE A 112 -12.64 4.12 2.99
N VAL A 113 -11.77 4.89 2.32
CA VAL A 113 -11.17 6.10 2.94
C VAL A 113 -12.23 7.16 3.19
N LEU A 114 -13.17 7.32 2.24
CA LEU A 114 -14.30 8.24 2.38
C LEU A 114 -15.21 7.83 3.54
N GLN A 115 -15.55 6.55 3.66
CA GLN A 115 -16.36 6.05 4.78
C GLN A 115 -15.73 6.41 6.12
N LYS A 116 -14.41 6.16 6.29
CA LYS A 116 -13.69 6.51 7.51
C LYS A 116 -13.68 8.02 7.78
N ALA A 117 -13.54 8.84 6.75
CA ALA A 117 -13.61 10.29 6.86
C ALA A 117 -15.00 10.76 7.34
N LEU A 118 -16.08 10.18 6.78
CA LEU A 118 -17.45 10.49 7.18
C LEU A 118 -17.77 10.03 8.60
N GLU A 119 -17.33 8.80 8.99
CA GLU A 119 -17.53 8.25 10.34
C GLU A 119 -16.93 9.14 11.45
N ILE A 120 -15.79 9.79 11.20
CA ILE A 120 -15.16 10.72 12.15
C ILE A 120 -15.66 12.16 12.01
N GLY A 121 -16.66 12.40 11.15
CA GLY A 121 -17.34 13.69 11.02
C GLY A 121 -16.63 14.73 10.18
N LEU A 122 -15.68 14.35 9.29
CA LEU A 122 -15.04 15.31 8.39
C LEU A 122 -16.03 15.90 7.39
N LYS A 123 -15.88 17.21 7.12
CA LYS A 123 -16.65 17.89 6.07
C LYS A 123 -16.00 17.66 4.70
N PRO A 124 -16.69 17.12 3.70
CA PRO A 124 -16.15 16.87 2.39
C PRO A 124 -16.25 18.08 1.46
N ILE A 125 -15.26 18.24 0.57
CA ILE A 125 -15.31 19.03 -0.65
C ILE A 125 -15.06 18.08 -1.80
N VAL A 126 -15.91 18.05 -2.80
CA VAL A 126 -15.75 17.17 -3.96
C VAL A 126 -15.03 17.93 -5.08
N VAL A 127 -13.97 17.35 -5.60
CA VAL A 127 -13.22 17.91 -6.74
C VAL A 127 -13.30 16.95 -7.92
N VAL A 128 -14.03 17.34 -8.95
CA VAL A 128 -14.15 16.60 -10.21
C VAL A 128 -13.03 17.05 -11.16
N ASN A 129 -11.99 16.26 -11.22
CA ASN A 129 -10.74 16.55 -11.94
C ASN A 129 -10.75 15.96 -13.36
N LYS A 130 -9.84 16.45 -14.21
CA LYS A 130 -9.63 15.99 -15.59
C LYS A 130 -10.82 16.27 -16.52
N VAL A 131 -11.55 17.33 -16.30
CA VAL A 131 -12.65 17.78 -17.18
C VAL A 131 -12.16 18.23 -18.56
N ASP A 132 -10.83 18.31 -18.76
CA ASP A 132 -10.19 18.54 -20.06
C ASP A 132 -10.20 17.31 -20.97
N LYS A 133 -10.55 16.13 -20.48
CA LYS A 133 -10.68 14.92 -21.30
C LYS A 133 -11.93 15.00 -22.19
N PRO A 134 -11.85 14.58 -23.48
CA PRO A 134 -12.97 14.69 -24.42
C PRO A 134 -14.21 13.86 -24.05
N ASN A 135 -14.03 12.82 -23.24
CA ASN A 135 -15.10 11.89 -22.82
C ASN A 135 -15.52 12.12 -21.36
N CYS A 136 -15.23 13.29 -20.78
CA CYS A 136 -15.64 13.59 -19.41
C CYS A 136 -17.16 13.69 -19.28
N ARG A 137 -17.69 13.26 -18.13
CA ARG A 137 -19.11 13.28 -17.77
C ARG A 137 -19.32 13.84 -16.36
N PRO A 138 -18.95 15.10 -16.11
CA PRO A 138 -18.89 15.65 -14.76
C PRO A 138 -20.22 15.65 -14.00
N GLU A 139 -21.34 15.83 -14.72
CA GLU A 139 -22.69 15.85 -14.15
C GLU A 139 -23.09 14.44 -13.65
N GLU A 140 -22.84 13.39 -14.43
CA GLU A 140 -23.06 12.01 -13.98
C GLU A 140 -22.15 11.62 -12.81
N VAL A 141 -20.88 12.05 -12.83
CA VAL A 141 -19.92 11.80 -11.75
C VAL A 141 -20.37 12.47 -10.46
N TYR A 142 -20.98 13.66 -10.53
CA TYR A 142 -21.59 14.30 -9.37
C TYR A 142 -22.68 13.42 -8.75
N GLU A 143 -23.62 12.94 -9.58
CA GLU A 143 -24.70 12.04 -9.13
C GLU A 143 -24.13 10.76 -8.49
N MET A 144 -23.13 10.13 -9.11
CA MET A 144 -22.47 8.94 -8.57
C MET A 144 -21.81 9.20 -7.22
N VAL A 145 -21.20 10.38 -7.01
CA VAL A 145 -20.59 10.75 -5.72
C VAL A 145 -21.68 10.99 -4.68
N PHE A 146 -22.77 11.65 -5.04
CA PHE A 146 -23.91 11.88 -4.14
C PHE A 146 -24.54 10.56 -3.67
N ASP A 147 -24.78 9.63 -4.60
CA ASP A 147 -25.28 8.29 -4.29
C ASP A 147 -24.32 7.54 -3.36
N LEU A 148 -23.01 7.61 -3.65
CA LEU A 148 -21.99 7.02 -2.78
C LEU A 148 -22.01 7.60 -1.35
N MET A 149 -22.19 8.91 -1.20
CA MET A 149 -22.30 9.55 0.12
C MET A 149 -23.55 9.05 0.87
N CYS A 150 -24.68 8.93 0.17
CA CYS A 150 -25.91 8.37 0.74
C CYS A 150 -25.73 6.91 1.19
N ASP A 151 -25.10 6.08 0.37
CA ASP A 151 -24.79 4.67 0.69
C ASP A 151 -23.88 4.54 1.92
N LEU A 152 -23.00 5.51 2.14
CA LEU A 152 -22.10 5.56 3.28
C LEU A 152 -22.73 6.20 4.53
N ASN A 153 -24.04 6.47 4.50
CA ASN A 153 -24.79 7.10 5.58
C ASN A 153 -24.22 8.48 6.00
N ALA A 154 -23.80 9.29 5.02
CA ALA A 154 -23.39 10.66 5.29
C ALA A 154 -24.51 11.46 5.96
N THR A 155 -24.16 12.35 6.88
CA THR A 155 -25.12 13.25 7.54
C THR A 155 -25.61 14.33 6.58
N GLU A 156 -26.73 14.99 6.91
CA GLU A 156 -27.26 16.12 6.10
C GLU A 156 -26.20 17.21 5.88
N ASP A 157 -25.41 17.54 6.92
CA ASP A 157 -24.31 18.51 6.84
C ASP A 157 -23.16 18.04 5.93
N GLN A 158 -22.98 16.74 5.76
CA GLN A 158 -21.97 16.17 4.88
C GLN A 158 -22.46 16.01 3.44
N LEU A 159 -23.78 15.89 3.23
CA LEU A 159 -24.41 15.88 1.91
C LEU A 159 -24.51 17.27 1.28
N ASP A 160 -24.42 18.35 2.08
CA ASP A 160 -24.33 19.73 1.60
C ASP A 160 -22.87 20.10 1.28
N PHE A 161 -22.25 19.31 0.40
CA PHE A 161 -20.85 19.51 0.02
C PHE A 161 -20.71 20.37 -1.23
N PRO A 162 -19.74 21.32 -1.26
CA PRO A 162 -19.42 22.05 -2.48
C PRO A 162 -18.72 21.16 -3.50
N VAL A 163 -19.00 21.41 -4.78
CA VAL A 163 -18.34 20.75 -5.90
C VAL A 163 -17.47 21.73 -6.66
N VAL A 164 -16.23 21.33 -6.92
CA VAL A 164 -15.25 22.09 -7.68
C VAL A 164 -14.86 21.29 -8.91
N TYR A 165 -14.94 21.91 -10.08
CA TYR A 165 -14.58 21.28 -11.35
C TYR A 165 -13.26 21.84 -11.86
N GLY A 166 -12.46 21.00 -12.54
CA GLY A 166 -11.26 21.53 -13.17
C GLY A 166 -10.29 20.50 -13.73
N SER A 167 -9.10 21.01 -14.05
CA SER A 167 -7.97 20.22 -14.49
C SER A 167 -6.72 20.62 -13.70
N ALA A 168 -6.30 19.77 -12.76
CA ALA A 168 -5.07 19.98 -12.02
C ALA A 168 -3.85 20.07 -12.95
N LYS A 169 -3.83 19.29 -14.04
CA LYS A 169 -2.78 19.32 -15.06
C LYS A 169 -2.68 20.70 -15.71
N ASN A 170 -3.81 21.29 -16.07
CA ASN A 170 -3.90 22.58 -16.74
C ASN A 170 -3.94 23.75 -15.74
N ASN A 171 -3.80 23.48 -14.45
CA ASN A 171 -3.71 24.47 -13.38
C ASN A 171 -4.93 25.40 -13.27
N TRP A 172 -6.15 24.84 -13.32
CA TRP A 172 -7.37 25.61 -13.10
C TRP A 172 -8.44 24.80 -12.35
N MET A 173 -9.21 25.49 -11.50
CA MET A 173 -10.37 24.98 -10.77
C MET A 173 -11.45 26.06 -10.71
N GLY A 174 -12.73 25.67 -10.83
CA GLY A 174 -13.85 26.61 -10.86
C GLY A 174 -15.18 25.96 -10.48
N GLU A 175 -16.23 26.76 -10.42
CA GLU A 175 -17.60 26.34 -10.15
C GLU A 175 -18.24 25.61 -11.32
N ASP A 176 -17.90 26.03 -12.56
CA ASP A 176 -18.44 25.45 -13.78
C ASP A 176 -17.34 24.77 -14.61
N TRP A 177 -17.56 23.50 -14.98
CA TRP A 177 -16.60 22.73 -15.76
C TRP A 177 -16.43 23.20 -17.21
N LYS A 178 -17.39 24.00 -17.72
CA LYS A 178 -17.38 24.57 -19.08
C LYS A 178 -16.59 25.87 -19.17
N THR A 179 -16.32 26.51 -18.04
CA THR A 179 -15.69 27.82 -17.96
C THR A 179 -14.35 27.75 -17.24
N PRO A 180 -13.23 27.44 -17.93
CA PRO A 180 -11.91 27.38 -17.32
C PRO A 180 -11.52 28.71 -16.66
N THR A 181 -11.01 28.62 -15.43
CA THR A 181 -10.42 29.74 -14.69
C THR A 181 -8.92 29.86 -15.01
N GLY A 182 -8.27 30.91 -14.51
CA GLY A 182 -6.83 31.11 -14.73
C GLY A 182 -5.91 30.35 -13.76
N ASP A 183 -6.46 29.86 -12.63
CA ASP A 183 -5.70 29.25 -11.53
C ASP A 183 -6.58 28.31 -10.69
N ILE A 184 -6.01 27.78 -9.59
CA ILE A 184 -6.72 26.91 -8.65
C ILE A 184 -7.25 27.65 -7.42
N CYS A 185 -7.22 28.97 -7.40
CA CYS A 185 -7.59 29.76 -6.23
C CYS A 185 -9.04 29.53 -5.80
N TYR A 186 -9.93 29.22 -6.73
CA TYR A 186 -11.32 28.88 -6.40
C TYR A 186 -11.42 27.69 -5.42
N LEU A 187 -10.62 26.63 -5.62
CA LEU A 187 -10.57 25.52 -4.67
C LEU A 187 -10.07 25.97 -3.29
N LEU A 188 -9.03 26.80 -3.25
CA LEU A 188 -8.51 27.32 -1.99
C LEU A 188 -9.52 28.21 -1.25
N ASP A 189 -10.33 28.96 -1.99
CA ASP A 189 -11.42 29.77 -1.41
C ASP A 189 -12.52 28.86 -0.84
N GLN A 190 -12.91 27.80 -1.54
CA GLN A 190 -13.87 26.81 -1.05
C GLN A 190 -13.37 26.12 0.24
N ILE A 191 -12.07 25.81 0.34
CA ILE A 191 -11.47 25.28 1.58
C ILE A 191 -11.64 26.27 2.74
N LEU A 192 -11.42 27.56 2.52
CA LEU A 192 -11.56 28.56 3.58
C LEU A 192 -13.02 28.74 4.01
N GLU A 193 -13.96 28.61 3.10
CA GLU A 193 -15.40 28.83 3.33
C GLU A 193 -16.08 27.62 4.00
N HIS A 194 -15.81 26.39 3.52
CA HIS A 194 -16.57 25.19 3.93
C HIS A 194 -15.86 24.36 5.00
N ILE A 195 -14.53 24.31 5.02
CA ILE A 195 -13.83 23.56 6.06
C ILE A 195 -13.77 24.38 7.34
N PRO A 196 -14.23 23.86 8.48
CA PRO A 196 -14.18 24.60 9.74
C PRO A 196 -12.75 24.83 10.22
N ALA A 197 -12.55 25.90 10.94
CA ALA A 197 -11.31 26.07 11.70
C ALA A 197 -11.27 25.04 12.84
N PRO A 198 -10.10 24.50 13.19
CA PRO A 198 -9.98 23.59 14.32
C PRO A 198 -10.43 24.27 15.62
N GLU A 199 -11.12 23.50 16.48
CA GLU A 199 -11.45 23.99 17.81
C GLU A 199 -10.17 24.32 18.59
N GLN A 200 -10.17 25.51 19.18
CA GLN A 200 -9.09 25.93 20.06
C GLN A 200 -9.48 25.67 21.50
N LEU A 201 -8.97 24.56 22.04
CA LEU A 201 -9.21 24.18 23.42
C LEU A 201 -8.12 24.72 24.33
N GLU A 202 -8.50 25.58 25.27
CA GLU A 202 -7.61 26.09 26.30
C GLU A 202 -7.41 25.04 27.41
N GLY A 203 -6.25 25.03 28.03
CA GLY A 203 -5.94 24.11 29.16
C GLY A 203 -4.53 23.53 29.12
N THR A 204 -4.35 22.44 29.83
CA THR A 204 -3.08 21.71 29.85
C THR A 204 -2.77 21.11 28.48
N PRO A 205 -1.50 21.13 28.04
CA PRO A 205 -1.12 20.66 26.72
C PRO A 205 -1.43 19.18 26.51
N GLN A 206 -1.95 18.86 25.33
CA GLN A 206 -2.33 17.52 24.96
C GLN A 206 -2.16 17.31 23.46
N MET A 207 -1.39 16.32 23.06
CA MET A 207 -1.14 15.98 21.64
C MET A 207 -1.07 14.46 21.48
N LEU A 208 -1.84 13.93 20.55
CA LEU A 208 -1.73 12.53 20.14
C LEU A 208 -0.64 12.36 19.08
N ILE A 209 0.26 11.41 19.25
CA ILE A 209 1.25 11.06 18.24
C ILE A 209 0.58 10.17 17.20
N THR A 210 0.40 10.71 16.00
CA THR A 210 -0.33 10.04 14.91
C THR A 210 0.59 9.47 13.84
N SER A 211 1.79 10.05 13.69
CA SER A 211 2.75 9.65 12.68
C SER A 211 4.17 9.78 13.21
N LEU A 212 5.08 9.01 12.64
CA LEU A 212 6.51 9.06 12.91
C LEU A 212 7.26 9.46 11.65
N ASP A 213 8.21 10.36 11.81
CA ASP A 213 9.18 10.68 10.79
C ASP A 213 10.60 10.40 11.31
N TYR A 214 11.56 10.33 10.44
CA TYR A 214 12.93 10.02 10.78
C TYR A 214 13.92 10.93 10.06
N SER A 215 14.88 11.44 10.79
CA SER A 215 16.00 12.18 10.23
C SER A 215 17.32 11.53 10.64
N ASN A 216 18.26 11.40 9.71
CA ASN A 216 19.61 10.86 10.00
C ASN A 216 20.37 11.70 11.04
N TYR A 217 19.98 12.95 11.28
CA TYR A 217 20.64 13.87 12.21
C TYR A 217 19.96 13.91 13.58
N THR A 218 18.64 13.85 13.62
CA THR A 218 17.85 14.07 14.85
C THR A 218 17.18 12.80 15.35
N GLY A 219 17.25 11.70 14.60
CA GLY A 219 16.59 10.45 14.93
C GLY A 219 15.07 10.49 14.68
N ARG A 220 14.32 9.86 15.57
CA ARG A 220 12.86 9.74 15.51
C ARG A 220 12.20 11.09 15.80
N ILE A 221 11.14 11.39 15.09
CA ILE A 221 10.37 12.65 15.17
C ILE A 221 8.90 12.28 15.35
N ALA A 222 8.30 12.75 16.44
CA ALA A 222 6.88 12.56 16.70
C ALA A 222 6.06 13.62 15.97
N VAL A 223 5.08 13.21 15.17
CA VAL A 223 4.18 14.10 14.45
C VAL A 223 2.76 13.90 14.94
N GLY A 224 2.04 15.01 15.14
CA GLY A 224 0.64 14.97 15.56
C GLY A 224 0.00 16.34 15.59
N ARG A 225 -1.31 16.34 15.85
CA ARG A 225 -2.10 17.55 16.07
C ARG A 225 -2.15 17.89 17.55
N VAL A 226 -1.92 19.14 17.89
CA VAL A 226 -2.14 19.64 19.26
C VAL A 226 -3.63 19.70 19.51
N HIS A 227 -4.14 18.85 20.39
CA HIS A 227 -5.57 18.76 20.70
C HIS A 227 -6.00 19.90 21.63
N ARG A 228 -5.22 20.17 22.68
CA ARG A 228 -5.52 21.17 23.70
C ARG A 228 -4.26 21.90 24.15
N GLY A 229 -4.41 23.14 24.55
CA GLY A 229 -3.35 23.96 25.12
C GLY A 229 -2.27 24.37 24.12
N THR A 230 -1.06 24.61 24.64
CA THR A 230 0.09 25.08 23.85
C THR A 230 1.33 24.29 24.24
N LEU A 231 2.02 23.77 23.24
CA LEU A 231 3.34 23.15 23.39
C LEU A 231 4.44 24.18 23.14
N LYS A 232 5.52 24.13 23.90
CA LYS A 232 6.65 25.06 23.78
C LYS A 232 7.98 24.31 23.69
N GLU A 233 8.93 24.88 22.96
CA GLU A 233 10.31 24.41 22.97
C GLU A 233 10.88 24.45 24.39
N GLY A 234 11.55 23.40 24.81
CA GLY A 234 12.12 23.29 26.13
C GLY A 234 11.11 22.97 27.26
N MET A 235 9.85 22.73 26.93
CA MET A 235 8.81 22.39 27.91
C MET A 235 9.02 20.97 28.47
N ASN A 236 8.83 20.81 29.78
CA ASN A 236 8.75 19.48 30.40
C ASN A 236 7.35 18.92 30.15
N ILE A 237 7.30 17.63 29.78
CA ILE A 237 6.07 16.93 29.41
C ILE A 237 6.07 15.51 29.99
N THR A 238 4.91 14.88 30.02
CA THR A 238 4.75 13.46 30.28
C THR A 238 4.22 12.77 29.03
N ILE A 239 4.87 11.71 28.60
CA ILE A 239 4.35 10.81 27.57
C ILE A 239 3.54 9.74 28.28
N CYS A 240 2.26 9.61 27.92
CA CYS A 240 1.39 8.53 28.34
C CYS A 240 1.38 7.47 27.24
N HIS A 241 1.94 6.31 27.54
CA HIS A 241 1.99 5.18 26.61
C HIS A 241 0.67 4.43 26.54
N ARG A 242 0.47 3.68 25.46
CA ARG A 242 -0.74 2.87 25.23
C ARG A 242 -0.97 1.78 26.28
N ASP A 243 0.08 1.28 26.92
CA ASP A 243 0.03 0.30 28.01
C ASP A 243 -0.32 0.93 29.38
N GLY A 244 -0.51 2.26 29.42
CA GLY A 244 -0.79 3.02 30.63
C GLY A 244 0.45 3.46 31.40
N SER A 245 1.65 3.09 30.97
CA SER A 245 2.91 3.59 31.55
C SER A 245 3.11 5.08 31.22
N LYS A 246 3.90 5.78 32.04
CA LYS A 246 4.12 7.22 31.91
C LYS A 246 5.61 7.52 31.99
N GLU A 247 6.11 8.27 31.01
CA GLU A 247 7.51 8.72 30.98
C GLU A 247 7.59 10.23 31.01
N LYS A 248 8.42 10.77 31.91
CA LYS A 248 8.68 12.22 32.02
C LYS A 248 9.87 12.59 31.18
N THR A 249 9.70 13.54 30.28
CA THR A 249 10.73 13.98 29.33
C THR A 249 10.62 15.48 29.03
N LYS A 250 11.42 15.96 28.11
CA LYS A 250 11.47 17.36 27.70
C LYS A 250 11.47 17.50 26.18
N ILE A 251 10.70 18.42 25.65
CA ILE A 251 10.73 18.79 24.23
C ILE A 251 12.07 19.48 23.93
N LYS A 252 12.93 18.87 23.11
CA LYS A 252 14.20 19.46 22.69
C LYS A 252 13.99 20.52 21.62
N GLU A 253 13.26 20.15 20.56
CA GLU A 253 12.90 21.07 19.48
C GLU A 253 11.45 20.88 19.04
N LEU A 254 10.83 21.98 18.65
CA LEU A 254 9.46 22.03 18.14
C LEU A 254 9.48 22.60 16.74
N HIS A 255 8.81 21.92 15.80
CA HIS A 255 8.75 22.30 14.41
C HIS A 255 7.30 22.35 13.92
N THR A 256 7.04 23.28 12.98
CA THR A 256 5.81 23.32 12.20
C THR A 256 6.10 23.01 10.74
N PHE A 257 5.09 22.58 9.99
CA PHE A 257 5.22 22.34 8.56
C PHE A 257 5.13 23.65 7.79
N THR A 258 5.99 23.82 6.79
CA THR A 258 6.00 24.97 5.86
C THR A 258 6.42 24.46 4.48
N GLY A 259 5.50 24.51 3.51
CA GLY A 259 5.70 23.80 2.24
C GLY A 259 5.87 22.31 2.45
N MET A 260 6.87 21.75 1.81
CA MET A 260 7.28 20.35 1.97
C MET A 260 8.30 20.15 3.10
N GLY A 261 8.71 21.22 3.78
CA GLY A 261 9.73 21.20 4.82
C GLY A 261 9.16 21.45 6.21
N ARG A 262 10.08 21.56 7.16
CA ARG A 262 9.78 21.89 8.56
C ARG A 262 10.57 23.10 8.98
N GLN A 263 9.92 23.96 9.77
CA GLN A 263 10.55 25.14 10.34
C GLN A 263 10.50 25.05 11.87
N LYS A 264 11.63 25.31 12.52
CA LYS A 264 11.72 25.39 13.97
C LYS A 264 10.93 26.59 14.50
N ILE A 265 10.13 26.36 15.54
CA ILE A 265 9.30 27.38 16.17
C ILE A 265 9.38 27.27 17.69
N GLN A 266 9.00 28.32 18.39
CA GLN A 266 9.06 28.38 19.86
C GLN A 266 7.81 27.79 20.52
N GLU A 267 6.65 27.93 19.90
CA GLU A 267 5.37 27.46 20.45
C GLU A 267 4.39 27.08 19.35
N VAL A 268 3.53 26.09 19.64
CA VAL A 268 2.40 25.62 18.82
C VAL A 268 1.17 25.53 19.68
N SER A 269 0.07 26.13 19.21
CA SER A 269 -1.21 26.12 19.92
C SER A 269 -2.14 25.00 19.43
N SER A 270 -3.20 24.74 20.20
CA SER A 270 -4.28 23.82 19.86
C SER A 270 -4.77 24.01 18.42
N GLY A 271 -5.03 22.94 17.73
CA GLY A 271 -5.51 22.86 16.36
C GLY A 271 -4.42 22.77 15.28
N ASP A 272 -3.17 23.13 15.54
CA ASP A 272 -2.09 23.02 14.55
C ASP A 272 -1.39 21.67 14.59
N ILE A 273 -0.80 21.29 13.47
CA ILE A 273 0.01 20.07 13.32
C ILE A 273 1.47 20.42 13.53
N CYS A 274 2.14 19.67 14.39
CA CYS A 274 3.54 19.91 14.70
C CYS A 274 4.36 18.62 14.71
N ALA A 275 5.68 18.82 14.66
CA ALA A 275 6.67 17.77 14.76
C ALA A 275 7.59 18.04 15.95
N ILE A 276 7.79 17.05 16.82
CA ILE A 276 8.59 17.13 18.03
C ILE A 276 9.83 16.27 17.88
N VAL A 277 10.97 16.88 18.14
CA VAL A 277 12.29 16.27 18.03
C VAL A 277 12.90 16.07 19.41
N GLY A 278 13.61 14.96 19.59
CA GLY A 278 14.41 14.68 20.79
C GLY A 278 13.68 13.97 21.91
N LEU A 279 12.56 13.35 21.61
CA LEU A 279 11.94 12.33 22.45
C LEU A 279 12.65 10.99 22.21
N GLU A 280 12.87 10.19 23.25
CA GLU A 280 13.65 8.94 23.15
C GLU A 280 12.75 7.71 23.01
N HIS A 281 11.79 7.55 23.92
CA HIS A 281 10.88 6.40 23.93
C HIS A 281 9.45 6.88 23.68
N PHE A 282 8.94 6.66 22.51
CA PHE A 282 7.56 6.96 22.16
C PHE A 282 7.12 6.14 20.95
N GLU A 283 5.83 5.87 20.90
CA GLU A 283 5.19 5.14 19.81
C GLU A 283 4.02 5.93 19.24
N ILE A 284 3.56 5.53 18.06
CA ILE A 284 2.31 6.07 17.51
C ILE A 284 1.15 5.63 18.40
N GLY A 285 0.24 6.58 18.72
CA GLY A 285 -0.87 6.35 19.65
C GLY A 285 -0.57 6.74 21.09
N ASP A 286 0.68 7.09 21.42
CA ASP A 286 1.03 7.71 22.69
C ASP A 286 0.52 9.15 22.74
N THR A 287 0.20 9.62 23.95
CA THR A 287 -0.23 11.00 24.16
C THR A 287 0.84 11.80 24.89
N ILE A 288 1.23 12.92 24.32
CA ILE A 288 2.03 13.94 24.99
C ILE A 288 1.10 14.79 25.84
N CYS A 289 1.37 14.83 27.14
CA CYS A 289 0.53 15.46 28.13
C CYS A 289 1.31 16.47 28.99
N ASP A 290 0.57 17.21 29.81
CA ASP A 290 1.12 18.03 30.86
C ASP A 290 2.03 17.23 31.81
N PHE A 291 3.05 17.89 32.33
CA PHE A 291 4.07 17.26 33.17
C PHE A 291 3.53 16.78 34.53
N GLU A 292 2.62 17.54 35.14
CA GLU A 292 2.09 17.27 36.47
C GLU A 292 0.76 16.50 36.43
N ASN A 293 -0.13 16.89 35.51
CA ASN A 293 -1.47 16.33 35.36
C ASN A 293 -1.63 15.68 33.98
N PRO A 294 -1.04 14.50 33.75
CA PRO A 294 -1.12 13.84 32.46
C PRO A 294 -2.51 13.23 32.21
N GLU A 295 -3.18 13.71 31.17
CA GLU A 295 -4.48 13.24 30.70
C GLU A 295 -4.32 12.63 29.29
N PRO A 296 -4.29 11.28 29.13
CA PRO A 296 -4.15 10.66 27.83
C PRO A 296 -5.43 10.81 26.99
N LEU A 297 -5.26 10.96 25.69
CA LEU A 297 -6.33 10.86 24.71
C LEU A 297 -6.74 9.39 24.50
N PRO A 298 -7.98 9.12 24.03
CA PRO A 298 -8.36 7.77 23.63
C PRO A 298 -7.36 7.22 22.60
N THR A 299 -6.95 5.98 22.80
CA THR A 299 -6.03 5.32 21.86
C THR A 299 -6.76 5.03 20.54
N ILE A 300 -6.09 5.29 19.42
CA ILE A 300 -6.61 4.90 18.11
C ILE A 300 -6.56 3.37 18.03
N SER A 301 -7.71 2.73 17.79
CA SER A 301 -7.76 1.30 17.52
C SER A 301 -7.10 1.03 16.17
N ILE A 302 -6.08 0.20 16.15
CA ILE A 302 -5.44 -0.24 14.90
C ILE A 302 -5.92 -1.66 14.67
N ASP A 303 -6.50 -1.91 13.50
CA ASP A 303 -6.90 -3.27 13.14
C ASP A 303 -5.70 -4.21 13.18
N GLU A 304 -5.92 -5.40 13.67
CA GLU A 304 -4.88 -6.42 13.78
C GLU A 304 -4.45 -6.93 12.39
N PRO A 305 -3.20 -7.41 12.26
CA PRO A 305 -2.75 -8.08 11.06
C PRO A 305 -3.64 -9.27 10.70
N THR A 306 -3.94 -9.43 9.43
CA THR A 306 -4.76 -10.54 8.90
C THR A 306 -3.93 -11.57 8.13
N MET A 307 -2.71 -11.19 7.72
CA MET A 307 -1.80 -12.04 6.95
C MET A 307 -0.42 -12.12 7.59
N SER A 308 0.28 -13.21 7.35
CA SER A 308 1.67 -13.41 7.76
C SER A 308 2.48 -14.06 6.64
N MET A 309 3.78 -13.81 6.62
CA MET A 309 4.75 -14.47 5.76
C MET A 309 5.96 -14.90 6.57
N LEU A 310 6.56 -16.00 6.17
CA LEU A 310 7.84 -16.45 6.72
C LEU A 310 8.97 -15.74 6.00
N PHE A 311 9.82 -15.01 6.73
CA PHE A 311 11.08 -14.47 6.25
C PHE A 311 12.22 -15.34 6.77
N THR A 312 13.22 -15.63 5.94
CA THR A 312 14.37 -16.44 6.32
C THR A 312 15.61 -15.94 5.59
N ILE A 313 16.78 -16.25 6.12
CA ILE A 313 18.04 -16.01 5.41
C ILE A 313 18.04 -16.78 4.09
N ASN A 314 18.70 -16.24 3.07
CA ASN A 314 18.90 -16.97 1.83
C ASN A 314 19.93 -18.10 2.04
N ASP A 315 19.56 -19.33 1.80
CA ASP A 315 20.40 -20.52 1.85
C ASP A 315 20.61 -21.16 0.46
N SER A 316 20.31 -20.41 -0.60
CA SER A 316 20.49 -20.87 -1.98
C SER A 316 21.98 -20.98 -2.37
N PRO A 317 22.34 -21.74 -3.43
CA PRO A 317 23.69 -21.76 -3.99
C PRO A 317 24.21 -20.39 -4.48
N PHE A 318 23.32 -19.38 -4.55
CA PHE A 318 23.67 -18.01 -4.95
C PHE A 318 23.76 -17.04 -3.77
N PHE A 319 23.66 -17.53 -2.53
CA PHE A 319 23.81 -16.73 -1.32
C PHE A 319 25.01 -15.79 -1.36
N GLY A 320 24.77 -14.51 -1.04
CA GLY A 320 25.80 -13.48 -0.94
C GLY A 320 26.44 -13.02 -2.24
N LYS A 321 25.95 -13.48 -3.41
CA LYS A 321 26.48 -13.03 -4.70
C LYS A 321 25.97 -11.66 -5.14
N GLU A 322 24.79 -11.29 -4.69
CA GLU A 322 24.09 -10.09 -5.13
C GLU A 322 23.78 -9.13 -3.98
N GLY A 323 23.47 -9.67 -2.79
CA GLY A 323 23.12 -8.89 -1.60
C GLY A 323 24.33 -8.45 -0.78
N LYS A 324 24.23 -7.27 -0.19
CA LYS A 324 25.21 -6.73 0.77
C LYS A 324 24.88 -7.19 2.21
N TYR A 325 23.59 -7.28 2.53
CA TYR A 325 23.08 -7.60 3.86
C TYR A 325 22.35 -8.95 3.81
N CYS A 326 23.05 -10.04 4.16
CA CYS A 326 22.56 -11.41 3.98
C CYS A 326 22.44 -12.19 5.30
N THR A 327 22.96 -11.66 6.42
CA THR A 327 22.99 -12.37 7.71
C THR A 327 21.72 -12.18 8.51
N SER A 328 21.42 -13.13 9.40
CA SER A 328 20.25 -13.04 10.33
C SER A 328 20.27 -11.74 11.14
N ARG A 329 21.44 -11.30 11.61
CA ARG A 329 21.59 -10.05 12.34
C ARG A 329 21.15 -8.83 11.49
N HIS A 330 21.59 -8.75 10.24
CA HIS A 330 21.24 -7.63 9.35
C HIS A 330 19.72 -7.57 9.13
N ILE A 331 19.10 -8.73 8.88
CA ILE A 331 17.65 -8.81 8.65
C ILE A 331 16.90 -8.44 9.93
N ASN A 332 17.31 -8.97 11.09
CA ASN A 332 16.68 -8.65 12.36
C ASN A 332 16.76 -7.15 12.68
N ASP A 333 17.96 -6.57 12.62
CA ASP A 333 18.16 -5.13 12.87
C ASP A 333 17.30 -4.25 11.93
N ARG A 334 17.08 -4.72 10.70
CA ARG A 334 16.22 -4.00 9.73
C ARG A 334 14.74 -4.14 10.05
N LEU A 335 14.29 -5.34 10.44
CA LEU A 335 12.90 -5.58 10.84
C LEU A 335 12.56 -4.83 12.13
N GLU A 336 13.46 -4.77 13.11
CA GLU A 336 13.30 -3.96 14.32
C GLU A 336 13.12 -2.47 13.98
N LYS A 337 13.92 -1.93 13.09
CA LYS A 337 13.77 -0.54 12.61
C LYS A 337 12.44 -0.31 11.89
N GLU A 338 11.92 -1.33 11.19
CA GLU A 338 10.61 -1.22 10.56
C GLU A 338 9.48 -1.19 11.57
N LEU A 339 9.56 -2.02 12.62
CA LEU A 339 8.59 -2.02 13.73
C LEU A 339 8.49 -0.66 14.42
N GLU A 340 9.60 0.09 14.49
CA GLU A 340 9.58 1.45 15.04
C GLU A 340 8.71 2.43 14.25
N LYS A 341 8.54 2.19 12.93
CA LYS A 341 7.83 3.08 12.02
C LYS A 341 6.43 2.59 11.66
N ASN A 342 6.20 1.27 11.74
CA ASN A 342 5.01 0.62 11.21
C ASN A 342 4.29 -0.20 12.29
N LEU A 343 3.27 0.39 12.90
CA LEU A 343 2.49 -0.27 13.96
C LEU A 343 1.58 -1.40 13.46
N ALA A 344 1.25 -1.42 12.16
CA ALA A 344 0.45 -2.48 11.56
C ALA A 344 1.28 -3.75 11.28
N LEU A 345 2.60 -3.67 11.47
CA LEU A 345 3.53 -4.78 11.31
C LEU A 345 3.77 -5.46 12.66
N ARG A 346 3.82 -6.78 12.67
CA ARG A 346 4.30 -7.57 13.81
C ARG A 346 5.36 -8.53 13.32
N VAL A 347 6.42 -8.69 14.10
CA VAL A 347 7.52 -9.61 13.80
C VAL A 347 7.76 -10.48 15.02
N ALA A 348 7.79 -11.78 14.82
CA ALA A 348 8.14 -12.76 15.85
C ALA A 348 9.08 -13.80 15.24
N PHE A 349 9.98 -14.36 16.05
CA PHE A 349 10.75 -15.52 15.60
C PHE A 349 9.83 -16.73 15.43
N GLN A 350 10.08 -17.53 14.39
CA GLN A 350 9.45 -18.82 14.28
C GLN A 350 9.92 -19.72 15.45
N GLU A 351 8.99 -20.42 16.07
CA GLU A 351 9.28 -21.29 17.21
C GLU A 351 10.41 -22.28 16.89
N GLY A 352 11.43 -22.30 17.74
CA GLY A 352 12.62 -23.16 17.57
C GLY A 352 13.69 -22.67 16.59
N TYR A 353 13.52 -21.48 15.99
CA TYR A 353 14.49 -20.91 15.04
C TYR A 353 14.92 -19.51 15.44
N THR A 354 16.19 -19.16 15.14
CA THR A 354 16.78 -17.83 15.39
C THR A 354 17.08 -17.04 14.10
N ASP A 355 16.83 -17.65 12.95
CA ASP A 355 17.11 -17.16 11.61
C ASP A 355 15.87 -17.12 10.73
N ARG A 356 14.68 -17.25 11.34
CA ARG A 356 13.39 -17.24 10.68
C ARG A 356 12.41 -16.36 11.43
N TRP A 357 11.73 -15.49 10.70
CA TRP A 357 10.79 -14.52 11.26
C TRP A 357 9.41 -14.71 10.63
N VAL A 358 8.40 -14.78 11.46
CA VAL A 358 7.01 -14.65 11.05
C VAL A 358 6.68 -13.16 11.05
N VAL A 359 6.54 -12.59 9.86
CA VAL A 359 6.23 -11.18 9.65
C VAL A 359 4.76 -11.05 9.30
N SER A 360 4.00 -10.37 10.15
CA SER A 360 2.54 -10.24 10.01
C SER A 360 2.17 -8.81 9.63
N GLY A 361 1.26 -8.67 8.66
CA GLY A 361 0.77 -7.40 8.15
C GLY A 361 -0.69 -7.46 7.72
N ARG A 362 -1.24 -6.36 7.24
CA ARG A 362 -2.65 -6.26 6.84
C ARG A 362 -2.98 -6.98 5.54
N GLY A 363 -2.05 -7.00 4.59
CA GLY A 363 -2.26 -7.61 3.28
C GLY A 363 -0.96 -7.94 2.57
N VAL A 364 -1.09 -8.57 1.39
CA VAL A 364 0.07 -8.96 0.57
C VAL A 364 0.84 -7.74 0.08
N LEU A 365 0.15 -6.66 -0.31
CA LEU A 365 0.79 -5.43 -0.79
C LEU A 365 1.64 -4.78 0.32
N HIS A 366 1.13 -4.73 1.55
CA HIS A 366 1.88 -4.18 2.69
C HIS A 366 3.19 -4.92 2.91
N LEU A 367 3.16 -6.27 2.91
CA LEU A 367 4.36 -7.10 3.08
C LEU A 367 5.29 -7.04 1.86
N SER A 368 4.76 -6.96 0.64
CA SER A 368 5.57 -6.86 -0.58
C SER A 368 6.31 -5.52 -0.67
N VAL A 369 5.71 -4.43 -0.20
CA VAL A 369 6.39 -3.12 -0.10
C VAL A 369 7.59 -3.19 0.84
N LEU A 370 7.45 -3.85 2.00
CA LEU A 370 8.56 -4.08 2.92
C LEU A 370 9.69 -4.88 2.26
N ILE A 371 9.35 -6.00 1.61
CA ILE A 371 10.32 -6.86 0.92
C ILE A 371 11.04 -6.09 -0.19
N GLU A 372 10.31 -5.34 -1.01
CA GLU A 372 10.88 -4.56 -2.11
C GLU A 372 11.77 -3.42 -1.60
N THR A 373 11.40 -2.77 -0.50
CA THR A 373 12.23 -1.77 0.16
C THR A 373 13.54 -2.38 0.65
N MET A 374 13.47 -3.52 1.34
CA MET A 374 14.67 -4.24 1.78
C MET A 374 15.55 -4.66 0.59
N ARG A 375 14.95 -5.14 -0.49
CA ARG A 375 15.67 -5.49 -1.72
C ARG A 375 16.47 -4.32 -2.28
N ARG A 376 15.88 -3.13 -2.36
CA ARG A 376 16.54 -1.90 -2.86
C ARG A 376 17.61 -1.37 -1.92
N GLU A 377 17.44 -1.58 -0.62
CA GLU A 377 18.46 -1.27 0.38
C GLU A 377 19.68 -2.22 0.31
N GLY A 378 19.61 -3.30 -0.47
CA GLY A 378 20.69 -4.25 -0.67
C GLY A 378 20.62 -5.50 0.19
N TYR A 379 19.46 -5.80 0.77
CA TYR A 379 19.23 -7.03 1.52
C TYR A 379 18.96 -8.20 0.58
N GLU A 380 19.35 -9.39 1.04
CA GLU A 380 19.10 -10.68 0.40
C GLU A 380 18.43 -11.61 1.41
N LEU A 381 17.24 -12.11 1.05
CA LEU A 381 16.42 -12.95 1.92
C LEU A 381 15.56 -13.90 1.09
N GLN A 382 14.93 -14.84 1.78
CA GLN A 382 13.89 -15.68 1.20
C GLN A 382 12.57 -15.44 1.94
N VAL A 383 11.48 -15.55 1.20
CA VAL A 383 10.14 -15.38 1.75
C VAL A 383 9.26 -16.54 1.35
N GLY A 384 8.46 -16.99 2.30
CA GLY A 384 7.47 -18.05 2.10
C GLY A 384 6.15 -17.51 1.57
N GLN A 385 5.23 -18.43 1.29
CA GLN A 385 3.89 -18.09 0.83
C GLN A 385 3.13 -17.24 1.85
N PRO A 386 2.36 -16.23 1.40
CA PRO A 386 1.42 -15.51 2.26
C PRO A 386 0.38 -16.46 2.87
N GLN A 387 0.21 -16.38 4.18
CA GLN A 387 -0.77 -17.18 4.93
C GLN A 387 -1.69 -16.25 5.72
N VAL A 388 -2.97 -16.59 5.80
CA VAL A 388 -3.91 -15.87 6.65
C VAL A 388 -3.75 -16.28 8.11
N ILE A 389 -3.98 -15.35 9.01
CA ILE A 389 -3.91 -15.60 10.45
C ILE A 389 -5.28 -16.13 10.89
N PHE A 390 -5.32 -17.38 11.33
CA PHE A 390 -6.52 -17.98 11.91
C PHE A 390 -6.65 -17.60 13.38
N LYS A 391 -7.88 -17.42 13.86
CA LYS A 391 -8.20 -17.23 15.28
C LYS A 391 -9.17 -18.30 15.75
N GLU A 392 -9.07 -18.64 17.01
CA GLU A 392 -10.08 -19.47 17.66
C GLU A 392 -11.03 -18.57 18.45
N ILE A 393 -12.30 -18.54 18.03
CA ILE A 393 -13.35 -17.75 18.65
C ILE A 393 -14.43 -18.73 19.11
N ASP A 394 -14.71 -18.75 20.40
CA ASP A 394 -15.68 -19.66 21.03
C ASP A 394 -15.42 -21.15 20.70
N GLY A 395 -14.14 -21.55 20.61
CA GLY A 395 -13.74 -22.93 20.27
C GLY A 395 -13.89 -23.31 18.79
N VAL A 396 -14.19 -22.33 17.94
CA VAL A 396 -14.31 -22.52 16.48
C VAL A 396 -13.15 -21.86 15.77
N LYS A 397 -12.50 -22.59 14.88
CA LYS A 397 -11.46 -22.03 14.00
C LYS A 397 -12.10 -21.04 13.03
N CYS A 398 -11.71 -19.76 13.12
CA CYS A 398 -12.19 -18.68 12.29
C CYS A 398 -11.09 -18.12 11.38
N GLU A 399 -11.50 -17.60 10.23
CA GLU A 399 -10.65 -16.98 9.24
C GLU A 399 -11.13 -15.55 8.92
N PRO A 400 -10.23 -14.64 8.52
CA PRO A 400 -10.61 -13.29 8.14
C PRO A 400 -11.40 -13.31 6.83
N ILE A 401 -12.52 -12.59 6.82
CA ILE A 401 -13.38 -12.37 5.66
C ILE A 401 -13.21 -10.95 5.19
N GLU A 402 -13.17 -10.77 3.89
CA GLU A 402 -13.10 -9.48 3.24
C GLU A 402 -14.33 -9.22 2.40
N GLU A 403 -14.72 -7.99 2.35
CA GLU A 403 -15.67 -7.46 1.40
C GLU A 403 -14.93 -7.14 0.11
N LEU A 404 -15.28 -7.82 -0.95
CA LEU A 404 -14.65 -7.72 -2.26
C LEU A 404 -15.62 -7.07 -3.23
N THR A 405 -15.23 -5.94 -3.83
CA THR A 405 -15.98 -5.27 -4.88
C THR A 405 -15.24 -5.42 -6.20
N ILE A 406 -15.94 -5.91 -7.23
CA ILE A 406 -15.38 -6.06 -8.58
C ILE A 406 -16.28 -5.30 -9.55
N ASN A 407 -15.70 -4.35 -10.27
CA ASN A 407 -16.35 -3.65 -11.36
C ASN A 407 -15.78 -4.17 -12.68
N VAL A 408 -16.63 -4.73 -13.55
CA VAL A 408 -16.22 -5.43 -14.76
C VAL A 408 -17.25 -5.22 -15.88
N PRO A 409 -16.85 -5.16 -17.20
CA PRO A 409 -17.79 -5.16 -18.29
C PRO A 409 -18.73 -6.38 -18.23
N GLU A 410 -20.00 -6.19 -18.58
CA GLU A 410 -21.06 -7.20 -18.43
C GLU A 410 -20.69 -8.55 -19.06
N GLN A 411 -20.03 -8.54 -20.20
CA GLN A 411 -19.57 -9.74 -20.91
C GLN A 411 -18.64 -10.66 -20.11
N PHE A 412 -17.93 -10.12 -19.11
CA PHE A 412 -16.99 -10.87 -18.26
C PHE A 412 -17.55 -11.21 -16.88
N SER A 413 -18.75 -10.73 -16.53
CA SER A 413 -19.35 -10.87 -15.21
C SER A 413 -19.51 -12.34 -14.78
N SER A 414 -20.10 -13.18 -15.64
CA SER A 414 -20.32 -14.61 -15.34
C SER A 414 -19.03 -15.36 -15.04
N LYS A 415 -17.96 -15.09 -15.80
CA LYS A 415 -16.65 -15.71 -15.60
C LYS A 415 -16.01 -15.25 -14.29
N THR A 416 -16.17 -13.98 -13.96
CA THR A 416 -15.67 -13.38 -12.70
C THR A 416 -16.38 -13.98 -11.50
N ILE A 417 -17.71 -14.10 -11.55
CA ILE A 417 -18.52 -14.74 -10.49
C ILE A 417 -18.09 -16.18 -10.25
N ASP A 418 -17.90 -16.98 -11.31
CA ASP A 418 -17.42 -18.37 -11.18
C ASP A 418 -16.05 -18.44 -10.49
N MET A 419 -15.10 -17.56 -10.86
CA MET A 419 -13.78 -17.51 -10.24
C MET A 419 -13.82 -17.19 -8.74
N VAL A 420 -14.65 -16.24 -8.32
CA VAL A 420 -14.80 -15.82 -6.93
C VAL A 420 -15.52 -16.91 -6.12
N THR A 421 -16.57 -17.50 -6.67
CA THR A 421 -17.34 -18.56 -6.01
C THR A 421 -16.50 -19.82 -5.77
N ARG A 422 -15.64 -20.22 -6.72
CA ARG A 422 -14.68 -21.33 -6.52
C ARG A 422 -13.71 -21.08 -5.37
N ARG A 423 -13.47 -19.82 -5.04
CA ARG A 423 -12.63 -19.39 -3.92
C ARG A 423 -13.43 -19.10 -2.63
N LYS A 424 -14.65 -19.66 -2.54
CA LYS A 424 -15.56 -19.52 -1.39
C LYS A 424 -16.09 -18.10 -1.18
N GLY A 425 -16.08 -17.26 -2.22
CA GLY A 425 -16.75 -15.96 -2.20
C GLY A 425 -18.27 -16.14 -2.32
N GLU A 426 -18.98 -15.44 -1.47
CA GLU A 426 -20.45 -15.39 -1.43
C GLU A 426 -20.89 -14.03 -1.99
N MET A 427 -21.68 -14.02 -3.05
CA MET A 427 -22.18 -12.80 -3.68
C MET A 427 -23.21 -12.13 -2.77
N VAL A 428 -23.02 -10.84 -2.52
CA VAL A 428 -23.89 -10.00 -1.69
C VAL A 428 -24.83 -9.19 -2.57
N SER A 429 -24.29 -8.49 -3.56
CA SER A 429 -25.05 -7.64 -4.48
C SER A 429 -24.48 -7.69 -5.89
N MET A 430 -25.30 -7.33 -6.86
CA MET A 430 -24.92 -7.17 -8.26
C MET A 430 -25.75 -6.05 -8.89
N GLU A 431 -25.09 -5.00 -9.33
CA GLU A 431 -25.72 -3.82 -9.91
C GLU A 431 -25.11 -3.54 -11.29
N THR A 432 -25.99 -3.30 -12.27
CA THR A 432 -25.56 -2.95 -13.63
C THR A 432 -25.63 -1.45 -13.82
N GLN A 433 -24.50 -0.86 -14.19
CA GLN A 433 -24.36 0.56 -14.50
C GLN A 433 -23.87 0.73 -15.95
N GLY A 434 -24.77 0.99 -16.87
CA GLY A 434 -24.47 1.09 -18.29
C GLY A 434 -24.00 -0.25 -18.87
N ASP A 435 -22.76 -0.30 -19.35
CA ASP A 435 -22.10 -1.48 -19.91
C ASP A 435 -21.24 -2.27 -18.90
N ARG A 436 -21.20 -1.82 -17.64
CA ARG A 436 -20.43 -2.41 -16.56
C ARG A 436 -21.32 -2.93 -15.45
N VAL A 437 -20.79 -3.91 -14.74
CA VAL A 437 -21.47 -4.52 -13.60
C VAL A 437 -20.58 -4.38 -12.36
N ASN A 438 -21.14 -3.86 -11.29
CA ASN A 438 -20.54 -3.82 -9.98
C ASN A 438 -21.03 -5.02 -9.17
N ILE A 439 -20.11 -5.84 -8.66
CA ILE A 439 -20.44 -7.08 -7.95
C ILE A 439 -19.73 -7.07 -6.61
N GLU A 440 -20.49 -7.26 -5.54
CA GLU A 440 -19.96 -7.34 -4.18
C GLU A 440 -20.01 -8.77 -3.65
N PHE A 441 -18.93 -9.16 -2.97
CA PHE A 441 -18.78 -10.49 -2.37
C PHE A 441 -18.25 -10.39 -0.94
N ASN A 442 -18.61 -11.36 -0.11
CA ASN A 442 -17.88 -11.70 1.12
C ASN A 442 -16.99 -12.90 0.81
N ILE A 443 -15.67 -12.75 0.90
CA ILE A 443 -14.70 -13.77 0.53
C ILE A 443 -13.64 -13.96 1.63
N PRO A 444 -13.19 -15.20 1.93
CA PRO A 444 -12.04 -15.40 2.79
C PRO A 444 -10.79 -14.70 2.24
N SER A 445 -10.02 -14.01 3.08
CA SER A 445 -8.80 -13.29 2.66
C SER A 445 -7.83 -14.17 1.88
N ARG A 446 -7.72 -15.48 2.22
CA ARG A 446 -6.92 -16.45 1.46
C ARG A 446 -7.47 -16.71 0.04
N GLY A 447 -8.74 -16.42 -0.23
CA GLY A 447 -9.36 -16.51 -1.56
C GLY A 447 -8.98 -15.34 -2.47
N ILE A 448 -8.55 -14.21 -1.91
CA ILE A 448 -8.12 -13.02 -2.66
C ILE A 448 -6.70 -13.20 -3.22
N ILE A 449 -5.86 -13.99 -2.54
CA ILE A 449 -4.48 -14.23 -2.98
C ILE A 449 -4.47 -14.79 -4.41
N GLY A 450 -3.86 -14.05 -5.36
CA GLY A 450 -3.82 -14.37 -6.78
C GLY A 450 -5.14 -14.22 -7.55
N LEU A 451 -6.22 -13.74 -6.92
CA LEU A 451 -7.49 -13.50 -7.59
C LEU A 451 -7.40 -12.32 -8.55
N ARG A 452 -6.73 -11.24 -8.15
CA ARG A 452 -6.61 -10.02 -8.94
C ARG A 452 -6.01 -10.28 -10.33
N THR A 453 -4.88 -10.99 -10.38
CA THR A 453 -4.20 -11.36 -11.63
C THR A 453 -5.09 -12.21 -12.53
N ASN A 454 -5.84 -13.16 -11.93
CA ASN A 454 -6.75 -14.02 -12.69
C ASN A 454 -7.95 -13.23 -13.25
N VAL A 455 -8.55 -12.35 -12.46
CA VAL A 455 -9.69 -11.51 -12.88
C VAL A 455 -9.25 -10.53 -13.97
N LEU A 456 -8.10 -9.85 -13.82
CA LEU A 456 -7.54 -8.97 -14.84
C LEU A 456 -7.27 -9.72 -16.15
N THR A 457 -6.66 -10.89 -16.10
CA THR A 457 -6.44 -11.72 -17.30
C THR A 457 -7.76 -12.13 -17.94
N ALA A 458 -8.75 -12.50 -17.15
CA ALA A 458 -10.05 -12.94 -17.64
C ALA A 458 -10.88 -11.83 -18.29
N SER A 459 -10.69 -10.59 -17.80
CA SER A 459 -11.37 -9.38 -18.28
C SER A 459 -10.52 -8.56 -19.26
N GLN A 460 -9.41 -9.11 -19.77
CA GLN A 460 -8.49 -8.41 -20.69
C GLN A 460 -7.91 -7.10 -20.12
N GLY A 461 -7.78 -7.01 -18.79
CA GLY A 461 -7.28 -5.84 -18.08
C GLY A 461 -8.36 -4.82 -17.69
N GLU A 462 -9.62 -5.03 -18.06
CA GLU A 462 -10.69 -4.05 -17.85
C GLU A 462 -11.36 -4.11 -16.46
N ALA A 463 -11.11 -5.16 -15.66
CA ALA A 463 -11.69 -5.27 -14.34
C ALA A 463 -11.01 -4.33 -13.34
N ILE A 464 -11.81 -3.74 -12.46
CA ILE A 464 -11.36 -2.98 -11.30
C ILE A 464 -11.76 -3.78 -10.07
N MET A 465 -10.81 -4.03 -9.17
CA MET A 465 -11.02 -4.85 -7.99
C MET A 465 -10.53 -4.11 -6.75
N ALA A 466 -11.37 -4.06 -5.73
CA ALA A 466 -11.03 -3.55 -4.40
C ALA A 466 -11.55 -4.51 -3.33
N HIS A 467 -10.87 -4.57 -2.21
CA HIS A 467 -11.27 -5.41 -1.09
C HIS A 467 -10.92 -4.71 0.23
N ARG A 468 -11.67 -5.05 1.28
CA ARG A 468 -11.41 -4.57 2.64
C ARG A 468 -11.73 -5.65 3.66
N TYR A 469 -10.99 -5.66 4.77
CA TYR A 469 -11.31 -6.52 5.89
C TYR A 469 -12.69 -6.20 6.46
N LYS A 470 -13.47 -7.24 6.76
CA LYS A 470 -14.80 -7.12 7.36
C LYS A 470 -14.81 -7.65 8.79
N GLU A 471 -14.62 -8.95 8.95
CA GLU A 471 -14.72 -9.64 10.24
C GLU A 471 -14.08 -11.03 10.19
N TYR A 472 -14.01 -11.72 11.32
CA TYR A 472 -13.67 -13.14 11.37
C TYR A 472 -14.94 -13.99 11.32
N GLN A 473 -14.97 -15.01 10.45
CA GLN A 473 -16.04 -16.00 10.35
C GLN A 473 -15.47 -17.43 10.42
N PRO A 474 -16.31 -18.43 10.72
CA PRO A 474 -15.89 -19.83 10.71
C PRO A 474 -15.22 -20.22 9.41
N TYR A 475 -14.20 -21.07 9.50
CA TYR A 475 -13.43 -21.56 8.35
C TYR A 475 -14.31 -22.19 7.27
N LYS A 476 -14.26 -21.69 6.04
CA LYS A 476 -15.11 -22.10 4.91
C LYS A 476 -14.59 -23.30 4.09
N GLY A 477 -13.63 -24.06 4.63
CA GLY A 477 -13.06 -25.24 3.96
C GLY A 477 -11.93 -24.89 2.99
N GLU A 478 -11.36 -25.89 2.33
CA GLU A 478 -10.19 -25.72 1.47
C GLU A 478 -10.50 -24.92 0.19
N ILE A 479 -9.50 -24.15 -0.26
CA ILE A 479 -9.51 -23.41 -1.51
C ILE A 479 -8.35 -23.92 -2.35
N SER A 480 -8.63 -24.45 -3.55
CA SER A 480 -7.60 -24.81 -4.51
C SER A 480 -6.97 -23.55 -5.08
N ARG A 481 -5.65 -23.40 -4.94
CA ARG A 481 -4.90 -22.27 -5.48
C ARG A 481 -4.39 -22.58 -6.89
N ARG A 482 -3.15 -22.98 -7.04
CA ARG A 482 -2.56 -23.38 -8.34
C ARG A 482 -2.82 -24.87 -8.61
N SER A 483 -3.44 -25.19 -9.75
CA SER A 483 -3.65 -26.57 -10.18
C SER A 483 -2.38 -27.17 -10.79
N ASN A 484 -1.64 -26.40 -11.57
CA ASN A 484 -0.47 -26.86 -12.32
C ASN A 484 0.75 -27.07 -11.44
N GLY A 485 1.56 -28.08 -11.76
CA GLY A 485 2.88 -28.30 -11.19
C GLY A 485 3.93 -27.32 -11.73
N VAL A 486 5.16 -27.43 -11.26
CA VAL A 486 6.29 -26.60 -11.71
C VAL A 486 7.36 -27.41 -12.40
N MET A 487 8.09 -26.77 -13.31
CA MET A 487 9.34 -27.29 -13.87
C MET A 487 10.50 -26.88 -12.97
N ILE A 488 11.28 -27.84 -12.50
CA ILE A 488 12.35 -27.66 -11.52
C ILE A 488 13.69 -27.99 -12.18
N ALA A 489 14.69 -27.11 -12.04
CA ALA A 489 16.03 -27.35 -12.54
C ALA A 489 16.67 -28.56 -11.85
N LEU A 490 17.23 -29.48 -12.64
CA LEU A 490 17.90 -30.68 -12.15
C LEU A 490 19.27 -30.38 -11.55
N GLU A 491 20.02 -29.46 -12.17
CA GLU A 491 21.41 -29.16 -11.84
C GLU A 491 21.70 -27.67 -11.97
N SER A 492 22.81 -27.23 -11.37
CA SER A 492 23.26 -25.85 -11.44
C SER A 492 24.07 -25.62 -12.71
N GLY A 493 23.88 -24.44 -13.33
CA GLY A 493 24.61 -24.06 -14.56
C GLY A 493 23.95 -22.89 -15.27
N THR A 494 24.20 -22.76 -16.56
CA THR A 494 23.61 -21.74 -17.43
C THR A 494 22.52 -22.37 -18.28
N ALA A 495 21.38 -21.73 -18.41
CA ALA A 495 20.27 -22.18 -19.25
C ALA A 495 20.60 -22.00 -20.73
N PHE A 496 20.42 -23.04 -21.54
CA PHE A 496 20.69 -23.01 -22.97
C PHE A 496 19.41 -22.95 -23.80
N ALA A 497 19.44 -22.09 -24.83
CA ALA A 497 18.36 -21.95 -25.79
C ALA A 497 17.87 -23.30 -26.37
N TYR A 498 18.80 -24.22 -26.65
CA TYR A 498 18.50 -25.56 -27.15
C TYR A 498 17.66 -26.39 -26.15
N ALA A 499 18.00 -26.34 -24.87
CA ALA A 499 17.27 -27.07 -23.84
C ALA A 499 15.86 -26.50 -23.63
N ILE A 500 15.75 -25.15 -23.56
CA ILE A 500 14.47 -24.46 -23.42
C ILE A 500 13.56 -24.77 -24.62
N ASN A 501 14.07 -24.69 -25.86
CA ASN A 501 13.29 -24.99 -27.05
C ASN A 501 12.73 -26.41 -27.07
N ASN A 502 13.49 -27.40 -26.59
CA ASN A 502 13.05 -28.80 -26.53
C ASN A 502 12.06 -29.10 -25.39
N LEU A 503 11.95 -28.21 -24.43
CA LEU A 503 11.11 -28.37 -23.24
C LEU A 503 9.87 -27.47 -23.24
N GLN A 504 9.79 -26.48 -24.15
CA GLN A 504 8.70 -25.50 -24.17
C GLN A 504 7.31 -26.09 -24.42
N ASP A 505 7.20 -27.27 -25.02
CA ASP A 505 5.93 -27.98 -25.17
C ASP A 505 5.40 -28.57 -23.85
N ARG A 506 6.22 -28.59 -22.80
CA ARG A 506 5.88 -29.09 -21.47
C ARG A 506 5.36 -28.03 -20.52
N GLY A 507 5.51 -26.75 -20.89
CA GLY A 507 5.04 -25.66 -20.06
C GLY A 507 5.61 -24.31 -20.43
N LYS A 508 5.35 -23.30 -19.58
CA LYS A 508 5.82 -21.94 -19.75
C LYS A 508 7.07 -21.73 -18.91
N PHE A 509 8.11 -21.13 -19.49
CA PHE A 509 9.35 -20.82 -18.78
C PHE A 509 9.30 -19.46 -18.07
N PHE A 510 10.04 -19.36 -16.94
CA PHE A 510 10.26 -18.16 -16.15
C PHE A 510 11.70 -17.65 -16.26
N ILE A 511 12.52 -18.32 -17.03
CA ILE A 511 13.93 -18.03 -17.28
C ILE A 511 14.19 -17.80 -18.76
N GLU A 512 15.21 -17.01 -19.07
CA GLU A 512 15.67 -16.78 -20.42
C GLU A 512 16.94 -17.58 -20.73
N PRO A 513 17.28 -17.77 -22.01
CA PRO A 513 18.59 -18.32 -22.39
C PRO A 513 19.73 -17.48 -21.81
N GLN A 514 20.75 -18.14 -21.28
CA GLN A 514 21.93 -17.61 -20.58
C GLN A 514 21.73 -17.25 -19.11
N ASP A 515 20.51 -17.38 -18.57
CA ASP A 515 20.30 -17.22 -17.14
C ASP A 515 21.05 -18.30 -16.35
N ALA A 516 21.64 -17.87 -15.23
CA ALA A 516 22.24 -18.78 -14.27
C ALA A 516 21.13 -19.42 -13.42
N VAL A 517 21.14 -20.74 -13.33
CA VAL A 517 20.19 -21.51 -12.55
C VAL A 517 20.90 -22.46 -11.58
N TYR A 518 20.17 -22.90 -10.56
CA TYR A 518 20.68 -23.91 -9.61
C TYR A 518 19.67 -25.05 -9.41
N ALA A 519 20.16 -26.20 -8.96
CA ALA A 519 19.32 -27.36 -8.67
C ALA A 519 18.23 -27.02 -7.65
N GLY A 520 16.97 -27.37 -7.95
CA GLY A 520 15.82 -27.05 -7.11
C GLY A 520 15.18 -25.68 -7.37
N GLN A 521 15.76 -24.84 -8.24
CA GLN A 521 15.12 -23.62 -8.72
C GLN A 521 13.93 -23.95 -9.61
N ILE A 522 12.83 -23.21 -9.45
CA ILE A 522 11.66 -23.28 -10.32
C ILE A 522 11.94 -22.47 -11.56
N VAL A 523 11.95 -23.12 -12.71
CA VAL A 523 12.29 -22.54 -14.01
C VAL A 523 11.11 -22.38 -14.94
N GLY A 524 9.93 -22.88 -14.54
CA GLY A 524 8.72 -22.74 -15.33
C GLY A 524 7.50 -23.41 -14.69
N GLU A 525 6.33 -23.20 -15.31
CA GLU A 525 5.07 -23.87 -14.99
C GLU A 525 4.88 -25.10 -15.89
N HIS A 526 4.53 -26.23 -15.29
CA HIS A 526 4.22 -27.46 -16.03
C HIS A 526 2.76 -27.45 -16.51
N ILE A 527 2.46 -28.06 -17.63
CA ILE A 527 1.08 -28.17 -18.16
C ILE A 527 0.21 -29.14 -17.35
N HIS A 528 0.82 -30.03 -16.54
CA HIS A 528 0.14 -31.00 -15.69
C HIS A 528 0.25 -30.61 -14.22
N GLU A 529 -0.55 -31.25 -13.37
CA GLU A 529 -0.62 -30.96 -11.92
C GLU A 529 0.66 -31.36 -11.16
N ASN A 530 1.43 -32.33 -11.68
CA ASN A 530 2.64 -32.82 -11.04
C ASN A 530 3.88 -32.00 -11.40
N ASP A 531 4.79 -31.85 -10.46
CA ASP A 531 6.09 -31.24 -10.67
C ASP A 531 6.97 -32.05 -11.60
N LEU A 532 7.69 -31.39 -12.49
CA LEU A 532 8.59 -32.00 -13.47
C LEU A 532 10.03 -31.49 -13.29
N VAL A 533 10.95 -32.40 -13.04
CA VAL A 533 12.39 -32.05 -13.00
C VAL A 533 12.95 -32.06 -14.41
N VAL A 534 13.57 -30.95 -14.82
CA VAL A 534 14.05 -30.71 -16.17
C VAL A 534 15.54 -30.31 -16.18
N ASN A 535 16.25 -30.69 -17.21
CA ASN A 535 17.61 -30.24 -17.43
C ASN A 535 17.65 -29.10 -18.45
N VAL A 536 17.77 -27.85 -17.97
CA VAL A 536 17.85 -26.64 -18.80
C VAL A 536 19.29 -26.24 -19.14
N THR A 537 20.29 -26.92 -18.55
CA THR A 537 21.71 -26.65 -18.76
C THR A 537 22.35 -27.48 -19.88
N LYS A 538 21.53 -28.31 -20.55
CA LYS A 538 22.00 -29.19 -21.61
C LYS A 538 22.28 -28.42 -22.90
N SER A 539 23.56 -28.36 -23.30
CA SER A 539 23.99 -27.79 -24.58
C SER A 539 23.77 -28.74 -25.77
N LYS A 540 23.62 -28.18 -26.95
CA LYS A 540 23.61 -28.96 -28.20
C LYS A 540 24.98 -29.64 -28.38
N GLN A 541 25.04 -30.97 -28.40
CA GLN A 541 26.25 -31.69 -28.74
C GLN A 541 26.55 -31.45 -30.22
N LEU A 542 27.75 -30.99 -30.51
CA LEU A 542 28.25 -30.87 -31.87
C LEU A 542 28.43 -32.28 -32.46
N THR A 543 27.54 -32.73 -33.31
CA THR A 543 27.75 -33.91 -34.12
C THR A 543 28.41 -33.52 -35.42
N ASN A 544 29.45 -34.25 -35.85
CA ASN A 544 30.20 -34.02 -37.08
C ASN A 544 29.40 -34.28 -38.37
N MET A 545 28.14 -34.57 -38.32
CA MET A 545 27.23 -34.68 -39.47
C MET A 545 26.64 -33.32 -39.78
N ARG A 546 27.17 -32.66 -40.80
CA ARG A 546 26.51 -31.55 -41.50
C ARG A 546 25.27 -32.11 -42.22
N ALA A 547 24.11 -32.14 -41.59
CA ALA A 547 22.83 -32.16 -42.31
C ALA A 547 22.68 -30.75 -42.94
N SER A 548 22.89 -30.67 -44.24
CA SER A 548 22.58 -29.50 -45.07
C SER A 548 21.08 -29.36 -45.18
N GLY A 549 20.46 -28.72 -44.22
CA GLY A 549 19.03 -28.47 -44.22
C GLY A 549 18.61 -27.88 -42.90
N SER A 550 18.34 -26.58 -42.92
CA SER A 550 17.68 -25.78 -41.88
C SER A 550 18.34 -25.78 -40.48
N ASP A 551 19.24 -24.82 -40.26
CA ASP A 551 19.27 -24.15 -38.98
C ASP A 551 17.94 -23.39 -38.83
N GLU A 552 16.87 -24.10 -38.51
CA GLU A 552 15.65 -23.47 -38.01
C GLU A 552 16.07 -22.71 -36.76
N LYS A 553 16.04 -21.38 -36.86
CA LYS A 553 16.23 -20.52 -35.71
C LYS A 553 15.22 -20.96 -34.65
N ALA A 554 15.71 -21.53 -33.56
CA ALA A 554 14.88 -21.97 -32.46
C ALA A 554 13.94 -20.83 -32.06
N ARG A 555 12.63 -21.00 -32.28
CA ARG A 555 11.63 -20.00 -31.93
C ARG A 555 11.22 -20.22 -30.49
N ILE A 556 11.93 -19.57 -29.57
CA ILE A 556 11.68 -19.64 -28.15
C ILE A 556 10.53 -18.68 -27.81
N VAL A 557 9.54 -19.19 -27.08
CA VAL A 557 8.47 -18.35 -26.51
C VAL A 557 9.10 -17.49 -25.40
N PRO A 558 8.84 -16.18 -25.35
CA PRO A 558 9.35 -15.31 -24.30
C PRO A 558 9.01 -15.84 -22.90
N ALA A 559 9.96 -15.71 -21.97
CA ALA A 559 9.74 -16.09 -20.59
C ALA A 559 8.65 -15.23 -19.92
N THR A 560 7.89 -15.84 -19.02
CA THR A 560 6.98 -15.10 -18.13
C THR A 560 7.77 -14.54 -16.97
N ILE A 561 7.88 -13.21 -16.89
CA ILE A 561 8.57 -12.52 -15.80
C ILE A 561 7.53 -12.09 -14.78
N PHE A 562 7.67 -12.55 -13.56
CA PHE A 562 6.78 -12.18 -12.45
C PHE A 562 7.27 -10.92 -11.73
N SER A 563 6.34 -10.06 -11.34
CA SER A 563 6.56 -9.09 -10.26
C SER A 563 6.70 -9.82 -8.92
N LEU A 564 7.14 -9.10 -7.88
CA LEU A 564 7.27 -9.68 -6.54
C LEU A 564 5.92 -10.22 -6.04
N GLU A 565 4.86 -9.43 -6.20
CA GLU A 565 3.50 -9.80 -5.79
C GLU A 565 3.03 -11.06 -6.51
N GLU A 566 3.18 -11.10 -7.82
CA GLU A 566 2.80 -12.28 -8.62
C GLU A 566 3.60 -13.53 -8.21
N ALA A 567 4.89 -13.38 -7.91
CA ALA A 567 5.71 -14.50 -7.44
C ALA A 567 5.25 -15.01 -6.06
N LEU A 568 4.93 -14.09 -5.12
CA LEU A 568 4.41 -14.44 -3.80
C LEU A 568 3.04 -15.11 -3.85
N GLU A 569 2.18 -14.69 -4.79
CA GLU A 569 0.86 -15.27 -5.01
C GLU A 569 0.95 -16.65 -5.71
N TYR A 570 2.00 -16.86 -6.52
CA TYR A 570 2.19 -18.06 -7.32
C TYR A 570 2.72 -19.23 -6.52
N ILE A 571 3.66 -19.02 -5.58
CA ILE A 571 4.33 -20.09 -4.83
C ILE A 571 3.37 -20.89 -3.93
N ARG A 572 3.72 -22.16 -3.67
CA ARG A 572 3.05 -23.05 -2.70
C ARG A 572 3.81 -23.10 -1.38
N GLU A 573 3.24 -23.80 -0.40
CA GLU A 573 3.81 -23.96 0.95
C GLU A 573 5.20 -24.61 0.98
N ASP A 574 5.52 -25.44 -0.03
CA ASP A 574 6.81 -26.10 -0.20
C ASP A 574 7.81 -25.29 -1.05
N GLU A 575 7.50 -24.01 -1.30
CA GLU A 575 8.27 -23.13 -2.18
C GLU A 575 8.63 -21.82 -1.47
N TYR A 576 9.76 -21.23 -1.85
CA TYR A 576 10.19 -19.89 -1.45
C TYR A 576 10.42 -18.99 -2.67
N VAL A 577 10.28 -17.68 -2.45
CA VAL A 577 10.82 -16.65 -3.34
C VAL A 577 12.14 -16.18 -2.76
N GLU A 578 13.22 -16.39 -3.47
CA GLU A 578 14.52 -15.79 -3.21
C GLU A 578 14.53 -14.37 -3.74
N VAL A 579 14.71 -13.40 -2.86
CA VAL A 579 14.71 -11.97 -3.18
C VAL A 579 16.10 -11.41 -2.97
N THR A 580 16.67 -10.87 -4.04
CA THR A 580 18.01 -10.24 -4.04
C THR A 580 17.93 -8.87 -4.70
N PRO A 581 18.91 -7.99 -4.53
CA PRO A 581 18.92 -6.67 -5.17
C PRO A 581 18.75 -6.69 -6.70
N LYS A 582 19.21 -7.76 -7.35
CA LYS A 582 19.22 -7.86 -8.83
C LYS A 582 18.22 -8.85 -9.40
N SER A 583 17.81 -9.85 -8.62
CA SER A 583 17.03 -10.98 -9.12
C SER A 583 15.96 -11.42 -8.14
N MET A 584 14.89 -11.97 -8.69
CA MET A 584 13.88 -12.73 -7.95
C MET A 584 13.83 -14.13 -8.57
N ARG A 585 13.90 -15.15 -7.72
CA ARG A 585 13.89 -16.54 -8.15
C ARG A 585 12.95 -17.34 -7.26
N MET A 586 12.11 -18.14 -7.86
CA MET A 586 11.29 -19.11 -7.11
C MET A 586 12.06 -20.41 -6.98
N ARG A 587 11.92 -21.08 -5.83
CA ARG A 587 12.63 -22.34 -5.58
C ARG A 587 11.82 -23.27 -4.67
N LYS A 588 12.13 -24.56 -4.71
CA LYS A 588 11.66 -25.49 -3.69
C LYS A 588 12.42 -25.29 -2.38
N ILE A 589 11.74 -25.51 -1.24
CA ILE A 589 12.39 -25.48 0.09
C ILE A 589 13.50 -26.51 0.15
N ILE A 590 13.21 -27.75 -0.23
CA ILE A 590 14.19 -28.83 -0.34
C ILE A 590 14.76 -28.81 -1.74
N LEU A 591 16.04 -28.43 -1.89
CA LEU A 591 16.69 -28.29 -3.20
C LEU A 591 17.03 -29.63 -3.84
N ASP A 592 17.44 -30.64 -3.04
CA ASP A 592 17.81 -31.95 -3.56
C ASP A 592 16.58 -32.76 -4.02
N HIS A 593 16.65 -33.27 -5.25
CA HIS A 593 15.55 -34.03 -5.85
C HIS A 593 15.24 -35.35 -5.10
N THR A 594 16.28 -36.01 -4.59
CA THR A 594 16.13 -37.31 -3.90
C THR A 594 15.51 -37.10 -2.53
N GLU A 595 15.91 -36.04 -1.83
CA GLU A 595 15.32 -35.65 -0.53
C GLU A 595 13.87 -35.24 -0.69
N ARG A 596 13.50 -34.44 -1.71
CA ARG A 596 12.09 -34.12 -2.00
C ARG A 596 11.25 -35.38 -2.23
N LYS A 597 11.77 -36.37 -2.97
CA LYS A 597 11.05 -37.63 -3.19
C LYS A 597 10.85 -38.46 -1.92
N ARG A 598 11.77 -38.34 -0.97
CA ARG A 598 11.62 -39.03 0.34
C ARG A 598 10.59 -38.31 1.19
N ALA A 599 10.68 -36.97 1.30
CA ALA A 599 9.74 -36.16 2.06
C ALA A 599 8.27 -36.28 1.58
N ASN A 600 8.05 -36.54 0.29
CA ASN A 600 6.70 -36.74 -0.26
C ASN A 600 6.18 -38.19 -0.10
N ARG A 601 6.96 -39.11 0.49
CA ARG A 601 6.53 -40.53 0.75
C ARG A 601 6.12 -40.76 2.20
N ASP A 602 6.57 -39.89 3.09
CA ASP A 602 6.19 -39.86 4.51
C ASP A 602 4.96 -38.94 4.71
#